data_b7dc0ea1ebf18aac3d97c73c1d8f298b
#
_entry.id   b7dc0ea1ebf18aac3d97c73c1d8f298b
#
_cell.length_a   1.000
_cell.length_b   1.000
_cell.length_c   1.000
_cell.angle_alpha   90.00
_cell.angle_beta   90.00
_cell.angle_gamma   90.00
#
_symmetry.space_group_name_H-M   'P 1'
#
loop_
_entity.id
_entity.type
_entity.pdbx_description
1 polymer ?
#
loop_
_entity_poly.entity_id
_entity_poly.type
_entity_poly.pdbx_seq_one_letter_code
_entity_poly.pdbx_strand_id
1 'polypeptide(L)'
;MTTKKRTVTDRINYSNRKKMNADFSNKDLKRSNCFSTDFTGSDFDQASFKGAQFKNCNFTDCNFDSAEFVATNLRNSKFVNAQLKNVIIDSANLDGVNFENATFDNVIIAHTDTSKAINLDTSVKGIRLFHELPELNISERLERAVRASKKNEFIKKAGVLDTKDGKVNPVSVMILLENFSEEVLITSLSKLKTDLNQNFYTLSYLINAIKAYQANDSK
;
A
#
# COMPACT_ATOMS: atom_id res chain seq x y z
N MET A 1 2.46 -25.36 -28.31
CA MET A 1 1.96 -23.99 -28.06
C MET A 1 1.59 -23.89 -26.60
N THR A 2 2.44 -23.29 -25.79
CA THR A 2 2.24 -23.08 -24.35
C THR A 2 1.35 -21.85 -24.18
N THR A 3 0.10 -22.05 -23.82
CA THR A 3 -0.82 -20.97 -23.45
C THR A 3 -0.29 -20.30 -22.18
N LYS A 4 0.27 -19.09 -22.30
CA LYS A 4 0.56 -18.21 -21.17
C LYS A 4 -0.76 -18.03 -20.39
N LYS A 5 -0.87 -18.63 -19.19
CA LYS A 5 -1.92 -18.26 -18.23
C LYS A 5 -1.87 -16.76 -18.01
N ARG A 6 -2.87 -16.03 -18.51
CA ARG A 6 -3.07 -14.62 -18.15
C ARG A 6 -3.27 -14.59 -16.64
N THR A 7 -2.34 -13.99 -15.92
CA THR A 7 -2.57 -13.60 -14.52
C THR A 7 -3.74 -12.64 -14.53
N VAL A 8 -4.85 -13.04 -13.92
CA VAL A 8 -6.01 -12.16 -13.71
C VAL A 8 -5.54 -11.12 -12.69
N THR A 9 -5.26 -9.91 -13.18
CA THR A 9 -5.13 -8.74 -12.32
C THR A 9 -6.53 -8.19 -12.10
N ASP A 10 -6.86 -7.76 -10.90
CA ASP A 10 -8.13 -7.06 -10.60
C ASP A 10 -8.18 -5.66 -11.24
N ARG A 11 -7.37 -5.45 -12.27
CA ARG A 11 -7.24 -4.18 -12.97
C ARG A 11 -8.58 -3.72 -13.53
N ILE A 12 -9.02 -2.57 -13.05
CA ILE A 12 -10.29 -1.97 -13.44
C ILE A 12 -10.09 -0.78 -14.38
N ASN A 13 -11.10 -0.53 -15.21
CA ASN A 13 -11.26 0.69 -16.00
C ASN A 13 -12.74 1.11 -15.94
N TYR A 14 -13.05 2.02 -15.02
CA TYR A 14 -14.41 2.52 -14.80
C TYR A 14 -14.56 3.99 -15.16
N SER A 15 -13.73 4.50 -16.07
CA SER A 15 -13.76 5.92 -16.42
C SER A 15 -15.17 6.42 -16.76
N ASN A 16 -15.53 7.57 -16.15
CA ASN A 16 -16.85 8.22 -16.29
C ASN A 16 -18.04 7.35 -15.82
N ARG A 17 -17.81 6.48 -14.82
CA ARG A 17 -18.85 5.59 -14.28
C ARG A 17 -19.11 5.86 -12.81
N LYS A 18 -20.28 5.37 -12.32
CA LYS A 18 -20.60 5.31 -10.91
C LYS A 18 -20.35 3.89 -10.38
N LYS A 19 -19.58 3.79 -9.33
CA LYS A 19 -19.23 2.56 -8.60
C LYS A 19 -19.33 2.81 -7.09
N MET A 20 -20.46 3.38 -6.69
CA MET A 20 -20.75 3.77 -5.32
C MET A 20 -21.03 2.53 -4.46
N ASN A 21 -20.69 2.60 -3.16
CA ASN A 21 -20.94 1.55 -2.17
C ASN A 21 -20.47 0.17 -2.62
N ALA A 22 -19.36 0.12 -3.35
CA ALA A 22 -18.80 -1.13 -3.88
C ALA A 22 -17.65 -1.64 -3.01
N ASP A 23 -17.52 -2.96 -2.95
CA ASP A 23 -16.42 -3.64 -2.26
C ASP A 23 -15.23 -3.84 -3.19
N PHE A 24 -14.16 -3.10 -2.91
CA PHE A 24 -12.84 -3.22 -3.52
C PHE A 24 -11.79 -3.67 -2.50
N SER A 25 -12.21 -4.19 -1.35
CA SER A 25 -11.29 -4.66 -0.32
C SER A 25 -10.40 -5.78 -0.84
N ASN A 26 -9.14 -5.77 -0.42
CA ASN A 26 -8.12 -6.75 -0.81
C ASN A 26 -7.88 -6.86 -2.34
N LYS A 27 -8.18 -5.82 -3.14
CA LYS A 27 -8.00 -5.84 -4.59
C LYS A 27 -6.63 -5.36 -5.05
N ASP A 28 -6.11 -6.03 -6.08
CA ASP A 28 -4.94 -5.58 -6.83
C ASP A 28 -5.35 -4.59 -7.93
N LEU A 29 -5.50 -3.33 -7.55
CA LEU A 29 -5.82 -2.25 -8.49
C LEU A 29 -4.59 -1.68 -9.21
N LYS A 30 -3.47 -2.38 -9.16
CA LYS A 30 -2.23 -2.02 -9.84
C LYS A 30 -2.49 -1.62 -11.30
N ARG A 31 -1.98 -0.44 -11.69
CA ARG A 31 -2.09 0.07 -13.07
C ARG A 31 -3.53 0.17 -13.58
N SER A 32 -4.53 0.19 -12.70
CA SER A 32 -5.90 0.52 -13.06
C SER A 32 -5.99 1.93 -13.60
N ASN A 33 -6.98 2.19 -14.44
CA ASN A 33 -7.19 3.49 -15.05
C ASN A 33 -8.67 3.88 -14.90
N CYS A 34 -8.95 4.77 -13.95
CA CYS A 34 -10.28 5.29 -13.68
C CYS A 34 -10.21 6.82 -13.69
N PHE A 35 -10.82 7.42 -14.70
CA PHE A 35 -10.91 8.86 -14.83
C PHE A 35 -12.35 9.31 -14.54
N SER A 36 -12.52 10.34 -13.69
CA SER A 36 -13.85 10.88 -13.35
C SER A 36 -14.86 9.80 -12.91
N THR A 37 -14.41 8.85 -12.13
CA THR A 37 -15.25 7.78 -11.58
C THR A 37 -15.76 8.18 -10.20
N ASP A 38 -17.03 7.90 -9.93
CA ASP A 38 -17.63 8.09 -8.62
C ASP A 38 -17.59 6.77 -7.83
N PHE A 39 -16.80 6.75 -6.77
CA PHE A 39 -16.62 5.63 -5.83
C PHE A 39 -17.22 5.92 -4.45
N THR A 40 -18.06 6.94 -4.32
CA THR A 40 -18.62 7.34 -3.01
C THR A 40 -19.06 6.15 -2.17
N GLY A 41 -18.66 6.12 -0.90
CA GLY A 41 -19.04 5.11 0.09
C GLY A 41 -18.44 3.72 -0.14
N SER A 42 -17.46 3.58 -1.04
CA SER A 42 -16.85 2.28 -1.35
C SER A 42 -15.77 1.90 -0.33
N ASP A 43 -15.56 0.59 -0.21
CA ASP A 43 -14.55 0.00 0.66
C ASP A 43 -13.29 -0.40 -0.15
N PHE A 44 -12.14 0.15 0.26
CA PHE A 44 -10.82 -0.13 -0.32
C PHE A 44 -9.84 -0.66 0.73
N ASP A 45 -10.34 -1.30 1.79
CA ASP A 45 -9.49 -1.94 2.80
C ASP A 45 -8.45 -2.84 2.14
N GLN A 46 -7.18 -2.66 2.52
CA GLN A 46 -6.06 -3.44 1.99
C GLN A 46 -5.93 -3.46 0.45
N ALA A 47 -6.49 -2.47 -0.25
CA ALA A 47 -6.35 -2.38 -1.69
C ALA A 47 -5.00 -1.76 -2.10
N SER A 48 -4.39 -2.29 -3.16
CA SER A 48 -3.16 -1.74 -3.73
C SER A 48 -3.45 -0.94 -5.00
N PHE A 49 -3.15 0.37 -4.96
CA PHE A 49 -3.27 1.28 -6.11
C PHE A 49 -1.94 1.50 -6.84
N LYS A 50 -0.95 0.63 -6.66
CA LYS A 50 0.41 0.82 -7.19
C LYS A 50 0.43 1.13 -8.68
N GLY A 51 0.93 2.32 -9.03
CA GLY A 51 1.03 2.78 -10.42
C GLY A 51 -0.31 3.05 -11.11
N ALA A 52 -1.40 3.15 -10.36
CA ALA A 52 -2.73 3.38 -10.90
C ALA A 52 -2.99 4.86 -11.25
N GLN A 53 -3.96 5.10 -12.11
CA GLN A 53 -4.42 6.42 -12.56
C GLN A 53 -5.88 6.60 -12.14
N PHE A 54 -6.11 7.40 -11.10
CA PHE A 54 -7.43 7.71 -10.56
C PHE A 54 -7.66 9.23 -10.50
N LYS A 55 -7.49 9.88 -11.64
CA LYS A 55 -7.64 11.34 -11.73
C LYS A 55 -9.10 11.78 -11.73
N ASN A 56 -9.39 12.87 -11.05
CA ASN A 56 -10.74 13.47 -10.95
C ASN A 56 -11.78 12.49 -10.38
N CYS A 57 -11.37 11.47 -9.63
CA CYS A 57 -12.29 10.50 -9.02
C CYS A 57 -12.90 11.05 -7.73
N ASN A 58 -14.09 10.57 -7.40
CA ASN A 58 -14.75 10.88 -6.17
C ASN A 58 -14.67 9.69 -5.19
N PHE A 59 -13.94 9.86 -4.10
CA PHE A 59 -13.77 8.90 -3.02
C PHE A 59 -14.39 9.42 -1.70
N THR A 60 -15.45 10.22 -1.80
CA THR A 60 -16.18 10.70 -0.62
C THR A 60 -16.70 9.53 0.20
N ASP A 61 -16.57 9.61 1.52
CA ASP A 61 -17.03 8.59 2.49
C ASP A 61 -16.42 7.19 2.28
N CYS A 62 -15.27 7.07 1.58
CA CYS A 62 -14.61 5.78 1.38
C CYS A 62 -13.75 5.37 2.57
N ASN A 63 -13.66 4.05 2.77
CA ASN A 63 -12.70 3.42 3.69
C ASN A 63 -11.44 3.01 2.94
N PHE A 64 -10.26 3.40 3.49
CA PHE A 64 -8.93 3.06 2.96
C PHE A 64 -8.03 2.43 4.03
N ASP A 65 -8.60 1.70 5.02
CA ASP A 65 -7.73 1.06 6.01
C ASP A 65 -6.68 0.18 5.30
N SER A 66 -5.42 0.35 5.65
CA SER A 66 -4.31 -0.45 5.12
C SER A 66 -4.11 -0.42 3.59
N ALA A 67 -4.70 0.57 2.91
CA ALA A 67 -4.50 0.75 1.47
C ALA A 67 -3.13 1.35 1.12
N GLU A 68 -2.64 1.09 -0.09
CA GLU A 68 -1.36 1.60 -0.57
C GLU A 68 -1.49 2.39 -1.87
N PHE A 69 -1.07 3.66 -1.83
CA PHE A 69 -0.99 4.57 -2.98
C PHE A 69 0.47 4.79 -3.38
N VAL A 70 1.10 3.78 -3.97
CA VAL A 70 2.50 3.84 -4.41
C VAL A 70 2.58 4.23 -5.88
N ALA A 71 3.27 5.33 -6.19
CA ALA A 71 3.37 5.89 -7.54
C ALA A 71 1.99 6.08 -8.21
N THR A 72 0.97 6.42 -7.41
CA THR A 72 -0.41 6.57 -7.85
C THR A 72 -0.69 8.01 -8.27
N ASN A 73 -1.45 8.19 -9.34
CA ASN A 73 -1.91 9.51 -9.75
C ASN A 73 -3.36 9.74 -9.30
N LEU A 74 -3.52 10.61 -8.29
CA LEU A 74 -4.80 10.97 -7.68
C LEU A 74 -5.24 12.41 -8.02
N ARG A 75 -4.57 13.06 -8.97
CA ARG A 75 -4.77 14.47 -9.27
C ARG A 75 -6.25 14.87 -9.34
N ASN A 76 -6.61 15.96 -8.66
CA ASN A 76 -7.95 16.54 -8.59
C ASN A 76 -9.05 15.59 -8.05
N SER A 77 -8.69 14.51 -7.36
CA SER A 77 -9.69 13.60 -6.76
C SER A 77 -10.15 14.12 -5.40
N LYS A 78 -11.32 13.64 -4.96
CA LYS A 78 -11.94 14.02 -3.70
C LYS A 78 -11.84 12.87 -2.71
N PHE A 79 -11.31 13.15 -1.52
CA PHE A 79 -11.26 12.26 -0.37
C PHE A 79 -12.07 12.86 0.81
N VAL A 80 -13.18 13.53 0.48
CA VAL A 80 -14.03 14.19 1.49
C VAL A 80 -14.59 13.14 2.44
N ASN A 81 -14.47 13.36 3.76
CA ASN A 81 -14.86 12.43 4.82
C ASN A 81 -14.22 11.02 4.71
N ALA A 82 -13.20 10.84 3.90
CA ALA A 82 -12.55 9.54 3.74
C ALA A 82 -11.79 9.12 5.02
N GLN A 83 -11.76 7.82 5.29
CA GLN A 83 -11.04 7.26 6.41
C GLN A 83 -9.71 6.66 5.92
N LEU A 84 -8.59 7.26 6.33
CA LEU A 84 -7.24 6.80 6.00
C LEU A 84 -6.57 6.30 7.29
N LYS A 85 -6.55 4.98 7.47
CA LYS A 85 -5.89 4.33 8.59
C LYS A 85 -4.85 3.34 8.08
N ASN A 86 -3.65 3.34 8.69
CA ASN A 86 -2.53 2.48 8.26
C ASN A 86 -2.18 2.62 6.77
N VAL A 87 -2.40 3.80 6.18
CA VAL A 87 -2.22 4.05 4.75
C VAL A 87 -0.77 4.42 4.43
N ILE A 88 -0.26 3.89 3.31
CA ILE A 88 1.02 4.29 2.73
C ILE A 88 0.76 5.08 1.45
N ILE A 89 1.25 6.32 1.41
CA ILE A 89 1.28 7.18 0.23
C ILE A 89 2.74 7.42 -0.11
N ASP A 90 3.24 6.81 -1.18
CA ASP A 90 4.64 6.93 -1.57
C ASP A 90 4.76 7.30 -3.05
N SER A 91 5.50 8.39 -3.36
CA SER A 91 5.72 8.88 -4.72
C SER A 91 4.40 9.13 -5.48
N ALA A 92 3.33 9.51 -4.80
CA ALA A 92 2.02 9.76 -5.38
C ALA A 92 1.87 11.19 -5.89
N ASN A 93 0.97 11.42 -6.84
CA ASN A 93 0.57 12.77 -7.26
C ASN A 93 -0.71 13.17 -6.53
N LEU A 94 -0.60 14.13 -5.62
CA LEU A 94 -1.69 14.69 -4.82
C LEU A 94 -2.13 16.09 -5.29
N ASP A 95 -1.70 16.58 -6.45
CA ASP A 95 -2.08 17.88 -6.96
C ASP A 95 -3.59 18.08 -7.02
N GLY A 96 -4.13 19.05 -6.27
CA GLY A 96 -5.55 19.36 -6.22
C GLY A 96 -6.44 18.30 -5.57
N VAL A 97 -5.86 17.30 -4.89
CA VAL A 97 -6.64 16.33 -4.11
C VAL A 97 -7.25 17.03 -2.90
N ASN A 98 -8.56 16.89 -2.69
CA ASN A 98 -9.26 17.48 -1.55
C ASN A 98 -9.51 16.46 -0.45
N PHE A 99 -8.93 16.72 0.74
CA PHE A 99 -9.05 15.90 1.96
C PHE A 99 -9.99 16.52 3.00
N GLU A 100 -10.97 17.32 2.60
CA GLU A 100 -11.92 17.94 3.50
C GLU A 100 -12.56 16.91 4.43
N ASN A 101 -12.46 17.13 5.76
CA ASN A 101 -12.96 16.23 6.82
C ASN A 101 -12.42 14.79 6.75
N ALA A 102 -11.37 14.52 5.98
CA ALA A 102 -10.75 13.20 6.01
C ALA A 102 -10.09 12.95 7.37
N THR A 103 -10.13 11.70 7.81
CA THR A 103 -9.47 11.27 9.05
C THR A 103 -8.19 10.51 8.74
N PHE A 104 -7.14 10.77 9.54
CA PHE A 104 -5.81 10.18 9.37
C PHE A 104 -5.40 9.49 10.68
N ASP A 105 -5.06 8.21 10.58
CA ASP A 105 -4.54 7.43 11.69
C ASP A 105 -3.40 6.52 11.18
N ASN A 106 -2.18 6.74 11.68
CA ASN A 106 -0.99 6.02 11.25
C ASN A 106 -0.75 6.04 9.72
N VAL A 107 -0.86 7.23 9.11
CA VAL A 107 -0.62 7.44 7.68
C VAL A 107 0.85 7.83 7.46
N ILE A 108 1.50 7.17 6.50
CA ILE A 108 2.84 7.51 6.06
C ILE A 108 2.76 8.16 4.68
N ILE A 109 3.30 9.35 4.55
CA ILE A 109 3.48 10.05 3.28
C ILE A 109 4.98 10.17 3.03
N ALA A 110 5.48 9.53 1.97
CA ALA A 110 6.89 9.54 1.60
C ALA A 110 7.08 10.00 0.14
N HIS A 111 8.17 10.73 -0.15
CA HIS A 111 8.56 11.17 -1.50
C HIS A 111 7.39 11.78 -2.31
N THR A 112 6.47 12.45 -1.63
CA THR A 112 5.22 12.96 -2.20
C THR A 112 5.11 14.46 -1.92
N ASP A 113 4.92 15.27 -2.97
CA ASP A 113 4.63 16.69 -2.81
C ASP A 113 3.19 16.88 -2.33
N THR A 114 3.03 17.47 -1.16
CA THR A 114 1.73 17.77 -0.54
C THR A 114 1.31 19.21 -0.68
N SER A 115 2.15 20.07 -1.25
CA SER A 115 1.96 21.54 -1.28
C SER A 115 0.72 21.99 -2.02
N LYS A 116 0.22 21.22 -2.96
CA LYS A 116 -0.99 21.51 -3.76
C LYS A 116 -2.21 20.67 -3.36
N ALA A 117 -2.07 19.85 -2.33
CA ALA A 117 -3.23 19.16 -1.76
C ALA A 117 -4.11 20.16 -0.99
N ILE A 118 -5.41 19.98 -1.05
CA ILE A 118 -6.40 20.87 -0.45
C ILE A 118 -6.88 20.23 0.85
N ASN A 119 -6.95 21.02 1.93
CA ASN A 119 -7.40 20.60 3.25
C ASN A 119 -6.56 19.43 3.84
N LEU A 120 -5.28 19.33 3.47
CA LEU A 120 -4.34 18.37 4.04
C LEU A 120 -3.40 19.08 5.02
N ASP A 121 -3.65 18.90 6.31
CA ASP A 121 -2.73 19.33 7.36
C ASP A 121 -1.78 18.17 7.72
N THR A 122 -0.55 18.24 7.25
CA THR A 122 0.46 17.20 7.50
C THR A 122 1.08 17.27 8.89
N SER A 123 0.71 18.27 9.71
CA SER A 123 1.18 18.40 11.10
C SER A 123 0.35 17.59 12.12
N VAL A 124 -0.79 17.05 11.70
CA VAL A 124 -1.65 16.26 12.57
C VAL A 124 -0.96 14.96 13.01
N LYS A 125 -1.16 14.57 14.26
CA LYS A 125 -0.52 13.40 14.88
C LYS A 125 -0.67 12.10 14.09
N GLY A 126 -1.72 11.96 13.29
CA GLY A 126 -2.02 10.77 12.50
C GLY A 126 -1.20 10.66 11.22
N ILE A 127 -0.41 11.67 10.84
CA ILE A 127 0.39 11.69 9.61
C ILE A 127 1.88 11.76 9.97
N ARG A 128 2.69 10.94 9.28
CA ARG A 128 4.15 11.02 9.27
C ARG A 128 4.61 11.36 7.86
N LEU A 129 5.15 12.55 7.66
CA LEU A 129 5.64 13.03 6.37
C LEU A 129 7.15 12.86 6.28
N PHE A 130 7.63 12.20 5.23
CA PHE A 130 9.04 11.98 4.92
C PHE A 130 9.36 12.55 3.54
N HIS A 131 10.08 13.65 3.48
CA HIS A 131 10.68 14.16 2.24
C HIS A 131 11.88 13.28 1.84
N GLU A 132 12.67 12.91 2.84
CA GLU A 132 13.75 11.93 2.76
C GLU A 132 13.56 10.91 3.87
N LEU A 133 13.78 9.65 3.56
CA LEU A 133 13.67 8.59 4.56
C LEU A 133 14.90 8.60 5.47
N PRO A 134 14.74 8.24 6.75
CA PRO A 134 15.89 8.05 7.63
C PRO A 134 16.80 6.93 7.09
N GLU A 135 18.10 7.07 7.30
CA GLU A 135 19.04 5.97 7.03
C GLU A 135 18.66 4.75 7.86
N LEU A 136 18.47 3.63 7.18
CA LEU A 136 18.18 2.36 7.83
C LEU A 136 19.48 1.56 7.96
N ASN A 137 20.00 1.49 9.17
CA ASN A 137 21.09 0.57 9.51
C ASN A 137 20.50 -0.82 9.78
N ILE A 138 20.36 -1.63 8.75
CA ILE A 138 19.91 -3.03 8.86
C ILE A 138 21.11 -3.97 8.77
N SER A 139 21.06 -5.09 9.49
CA SER A 139 22.09 -6.11 9.40
C SER A 139 22.08 -6.78 8.01
N GLU A 140 23.27 -7.25 7.58
CA GLU A 140 23.33 -8.06 6.35
C GLU A 140 22.45 -9.32 6.44
N ARG A 141 22.20 -9.83 7.64
CA ARG A 141 21.31 -10.98 7.86
C ARG A 141 19.87 -10.63 7.49
N LEU A 142 19.36 -9.47 7.93
CA LEU A 142 18.03 -9.01 7.58
C LEU A 142 17.92 -8.73 6.08
N GLU A 143 18.90 -8.04 5.49
CA GLU A 143 18.89 -7.76 4.05
C GLU A 143 18.84 -9.06 3.23
N ARG A 144 19.64 -10.06 3.61
CA ARG A 144 19.60 -11.39 2.98
C ARG A 144 18.25 -12.09 3.15
N ALA A 145 17.63 -12.00 4.32
CA ALA A 145 16.31 -12.57 4.58
C ALA A 145 15.23 -11.92 3.71
N VAL A 146 15.21 -10.59 3.61
CA VAL A 146 14.30 -9.83 2.74
C VAL A 146 14.50 -10.24 1.28
N ARG A 147 15.74 -10.30 0.78
CA ARG A 147 16.04 -10.73 -0.60
C ARG A 147 15.63 -12.18 -0.83
N ALA A 148 15.87 -13.07 0.13
CA ALA A 148 15.53 -14.49 0.04
C ALA A 148 14.01 -14.73 0.06
N SER A 149 13.25 -13.97 0.83
CA SER A 149 11.78 -14.10 0.89
C SER A 149 11.12 -13.86 -0.49
N LYS A 150 11.73 -13.03 -1.32
CA LYS A 150 11.26 -12.74 -2.70
C LYS A 150 11.39 -13.94 -3.67
N LYS A 151 11.95 -15.07 -3.23
CA LYS A 151 11.87 -16.35 -3.97
C LYS A 151 10.45 -16.94 -3.93
N ASN A 152 9.64 -16.58 -2.92
CA ASN A 152 8.23 -16.88 -2.91
C ASN A 152 7.51 -16.07 -3.98
N GLU A 153 6.71 -16.73 -4.83
CA GLU A 153 6.05 -16.08 -5.96
C GLU A 153 5.00 -15.05 -5.54
N PHE A 154 4.32 -15.25 -4.40
CA PHE A 154 3.31 -14.32 -3.89
C PHE A 154 3.95 -13.06 -3.33
N ILE A 155 5.05 -13.17 -2.56
CA ILE A 155 5.83 -12.03 -2.08
C ILE A 155 6.39 -11.23 -3.26
N LYS A 156 6.97 -11.92 -4.26
CA LYS A 156 7.48 -11.30 -5.47
C LYS A 156 6.38 -10.58 -6.26
N LYS A 157 5.22 -11.18 -6.40
CA LYS A 157 4.07 -10.61 -7.11
C LYS A 157 3.50 -9.39 -6.39
N ALA A 158 3.40 -9.43 -5.07
CA ALA A 158 2.97 -8.30 -4.26
C ALA A 158 3.89 -7.09 -4.47
N GLY A 159 5.20 -7.32 -4.46
CA GLY A 159 6.21 -6.29 -4.70
C GLY A 159 6.23 -5.22 -3.61
N VAL A 160 5.77 -5.56 -2.39
CA VAL A 160 5.76 -4.63 -1.25
C VAL A 160 7.14 -4.42 -0.65
N LEU A 161 8.07 -5.37 -0.85
CA LEU A 161 9.44 -5.30 -0.37
C LEU A 161 10.43 -4.76 -1.41
N ASP A 162 9.95 -4.34 -2.58
CA ASP A 162 10.78 -3.92 -3.70
C ASP A 162 10.52 -2.48 -4.12
N THR A 163 11.59 -1.77 -4.44
CA THR A 163 11.54 -0.56 -5.25
C THR A 163 11.39 -0.91 -6.73
N LYS A 164 11.13 0.09 -7.57
CA LYS A 164 10.96 -0.09 -9.02
C LYS A 164 12.21 -0.70 -9.69
N ASP A 165 13.38 -0.42 -9.18
CA ASP A 165 14.68 -0.93 -9.65
C ASP A 165 15.10 -2.25 -8.98
N GLY A 166 14.20 -2.87 -8.21
CA GLY A 166 14.40 -4.19 -7.59
C GLY A 166 15.24 -4.18 -6.32
N LYS A 167 15.61 -3.00 -5.81
CA LYS A 167 16.26 -2.88 -4.49
C LYS A 167 15.24 -3.14 -3.37
N VAL A 168 15.75 -3.30 -2.16
CA VAL A 168 14.91 -3.39 -0.96
C VAL A 168 14.18 -2.06 -0.75
N ASN A 169 12.87 -2.10 -0.53
CA ASN A 169 12.07 -0.90 -0.30
C ASN A 169 12.30 -0.36 1.13
N PRO A 170 12.92 0.81 1.29
CA PRO A 170 13.26 1.34 2.60
C PRO A 170 12.01 1.74 3.42
N VAL A 171 10.94 2.23 2.80
CA VAL A 171 9.68 2.53 3.51
C VAL A 171 9.13 1.27 4.15
N SER A 172 9.08 0.18 3.39
CA SER A 172 8.56 -1.10 3.89
C SER A 172 9.40 -1.69 5.00
N VAL A 173 10.73 -1.62 4.87
CA VAL A 173 11.64 -2.12 5.93
C VAL A 173 11.55 -1.27 7.18
N MET A 174 11.46 0.06 7.06
CA MET A 174 11.24 0.96 8.19
C MET A 174 9.98 0.57 8.97
N ILE A 175 8.85 0.41 8.28
CA ILE A 175 7.57 0.03 8.90
C ILE A 175 7.67 -1.35 9.56
N LEU A 176 8.33 -2.31 8.91
CA LEU A 176 8.53 -3.64 9.49
C LEU A 176 9.36 -3.60 10.77
N LEU A 177 10.43 -2.79 10.81
CA LEU A 177 11.28 -2.62 12.00
C LEU A 177 10.58 -1.88 13.15
N GLU A 178 9.59 -1.04 12.85
CA GLU A 178 8.75 -0.42 13.88
C GLU A 178 7.78 -1.43 14.53
N ASN A 179 7.44 -2.50 13.83
CA ASN A 179 6.51 -3.53 14.32
C ASN A 179 7.23 -4.74 14.92
N PHE A 180 8.48 -5.02 14.51
CA PHE A 180 9.19 -6.27 14.85
C PHE A 180 10.67 -6.02 15.03
N SER A 181 11.32 -6.83 15.90
CA SER A 181 12.78 -6.88 15.93
C SER A 181 13.36 -7.53 14.67
N GLU A 182 14.64 -7.26 14.37
CA GLU A 182 15.32 -7.90 13.23
C GLU A 182 15.28 -9.44 13.29
N GLU A 183 15.47 -10.03 14.45
CA GLU A 183 15.46 -11.49 14.61
C GLU A 183 14.08 -12.09 14.28
N VAL A 184 13.01 -11.43 14.70
CA VAL A 184 11.64 -11.81 14.34
C VAL A 184 11.45 -11.72 12.82
N LEU A 185 11.92 -10.65 12.20
CA LEU A 185 11.80 -10.46 10.75
C LEU A 185 12.57 -11.54 9.98
N ILE A 186 13.82 -11.83 10.39
CA ILE A 186 14.67 -12.83 9.76
C ILE A 186 13.99 -14.22 9.82
N THR A 187 13.50 -14.60 10.99
CA THR A 187 12.84 -15.89 11.21
C THR A 187 11.54 -15.98 10.43
N SER A 188 10.67 -14.99 10.57
CA SER A 188 9.35 -14.98 9.92
C SER A 188 9.44 -14.91 8.40
N LEU A 189 10.32 -14.08 7.84
CA LEU A 189 10.51 -14.01 6.39
C LEU A 189 11.08 -15.31 5.81
N SER A 190 11.89 -16.03 6.58
CA SER A 190 12.40 -17.35 6.20
C SER A 190 11.30 -18.40 6.15
N LYS A 191 10.35 -18.39 7.08
CA LYS A 191 9.15 -19.23 7.08
C LYS A 191 8.19 -18.84 5.96
N LEU A 192 7.83 -17.58 5.84
CA LEU A 192 6.93 -17.07 4.81
C LEU A 192 7.40 -17.36 3.39
N LYS A 193 8.71 -17.49 3.19
CA LYS A 193 9.29 -17.87 1.91
C LYS A 193 8.75 -19.22 1.40
N THR A 194 8.44 -20.16 2.28
CA THR A 194 7.93 -21.49 1.95
C THR A 194 6.42 -21.63 2.14
N ASP A 195 5.89 -20.99 3.16
CA ASP A 195 4.55 -21.28 3.68
C ASP A 195 3.46 -20.37 3.10
N LEU A 196 3.86 -19.18 2.60
CA LEU A 196 2.89 -18.26 2.00
C LEU A 196 2.39 -18.82 0.67
N ASN A 197 1.09 -19.05 0.56
CA ASN A 197 0.45 -19.75 -0.56
C ASN A 197 -0.75 -19.01 -1.16
N GLN A 198 -0.92 -17.72 -0.84
CA GLN A 198 -2.02 -16.90 -1.37
C GLN A 198 -1.56 -15.52 -1.80
N ASN A 199 -2.31 -14.93 -2.75
CA ASN A 199 -2.05 -13.55 -3.20
C ASN A 199 -2.36 -12.55 -2.10
N PHE A 200 -1.51 -11.54 -2.02
CA PHE A 200 -1.71 -10.32 -1.23
C PHE A 200 -1.10 -9.14 -1.97
N TYR A 201 -1.39 -7.90 -1.52
CA TYR A 201 -1.04 -6.74 -2.32
C TYR A 201 -0.53 -5.56 -1.51
N THR A 202 -0.58 -5.63 -0.17
CA THR A 202 -0.15 -4.56 0.74
C THR A 202 0.81 -5.06 1.81
N LEU A 203 1.64 -4.14 2.35
CA LEU A 203 2.56 -4.43 3.43
C LEU A 203 1.82 -4.82 4.71
N SER A 204 0.64 -4.23 4.94
CA SER A 204 -0.20 -4.55 6.10
C SER A 204 -0.57 -6.03 6.15
N TYR A 205 -0.85 -6.65 4.99
CA TYR A 205 -1.04 -8.09 4.93
C TYR A 205 0.19 -8.87 5.41
N LEU A 206 1.39 -8.48 4.95
CA LEU A 206 2.63 -9.13 5.36
C LEU A 206 2.88 -8.97 6.86
N ILE A 207 2.60 -7.80 7.43
CA ILE A 207 2.67 -7.53 8.87
C ILE A 207 1.74 -8.49 9.62
N ASN A 208 0.49 -8.64 9.20
CA ASN A 208 -0.48 -9.53 9.83
C ASN A 208 -0.06 -11.00 9.72
N ALA A 209 0.51 -11.43 8.60
CA ALA A 209 1.06 -12.76 8.44
C ALA A 209 2.21 -13.02 9.43
N ILE A 210 3.13 -12.08 9.62
CA ILE A 210 4.22 -12.18 10.61
C ILE A 210 3.66 -12.27 12.03
N LYS A 211 2.68 -11.44 12.40
CA LYS A 211 2.01 -11.49 13.71
C LYS A 211 1.37 -12.85 13.98
N ALA A 212 0.72 -13.42 12.96
CA ALA A 212 0.10 -14.75 13.07
C ALA A 212 1.13 -15.87 13.33
N TYR A 213 2.31 -15.79 12.70
CA TYR A 213 3.41 -16.74 12.97
C TYR A 213 3.89 -16.64 14.42
N GLN A 214 4.12 -15.41 14.92
CA GLN A 214 4.56 -15.22 16.32
C GLN A 214 3.55 -15.82 17.33
N ALA A 215 2.24 -15.62 17.09
CA ALA A 215 1.21 -16.15 17.97
C ALA A 215 1.17 -17.70 17.99
N ASN A 216 1.56 -18.35 16.90
CA ASN A 216 1.61 -19.82 16.80
C ASN A 216 2.90 -20.41 17.38
N ASP A 217 4.04 -19.70 17.30
CA ASP A 217 5.31 -20.15 17.89
C ASP A 217 5.33 -20.00 19.44
N SER A 218 4.38 -19.25 20.02
CA SER A 218 4.25 -19.03 21.48
C SER A 218 3.32 -20.05 22.17
N LYS A 219 2.79 -21.00 21.44
CA LYS A 219 1.96 -22.13 21.96
C LYS A 219 2.75 -23.42 21.95
#